data_7dec22d5eda5235f7e0db14a2dc4f37e
#
_entry.id   7dec22d5eda5235f7e0db14a2dc4f37e
#
_cell.length_a   1.000
_cell.length_b   1.000
_cell.length_c   1.000
_cell.angle_alpha   90.00
_cell.angle_beta   90.00
_cell.angle_gamma   90.00
#
_symmetry.space_group_name_H-M   'P 1'
#
loop_
_entity.id
_entity.type
_entity.pdbx_description
1 polymer ?
#
loop_
_entity_poly.entity_id
_entity_poly.type
_entity_poly.pdbx_seq_one_letter_code
_entity_poly.pdbx_strand_id
1 'polypeptide(L)'
;MKLWLPILLAVFVIAAVPVAEPPVWKAGAASAKITPEKAMWMAGYAGRTKPSEGVELDLFAKAFVLTDQAGGRFVLITMDLIGVPRNLRLAVAERVKKEHGIEPANLAINASHTHSGPELRTSKIHGTDDLALREKEAAEYTAQLENTLVRLVGEALQKSVPAHLDYSTARCGVSMHRRTPDGKGGWSNFPNPNGPVDQTVPVLKASSADGKDIAIIFGYSCHCTTLGHQKFSGDYAGYAQQEIEKAHPDAVAMFANGCSGDQNPYPRKTMELAQTHGKSLATSVQAALETHMQRIKGPIRAAYREIPLAYDKLPTREQLLEEQKSTNTWQVTHATRVLQRIADEGPLSTTYPYPVQVLRLGNDLTWVTLGGEVVVDYSLRLKQDIKDPIVWVSGYTNDVMAYIPSLRIWQEGGYEGGGAMIY
;
A
#
# COMPACT_ATOMS: atom_id res chain seq x y z
N MET A 1 -57.56 37.59 54.47
CA MET A 1 -56.73 37.54 53.29
C MET A 1 -55.43 36.81 53.64
N LYS A 2 -55.25 35.54 53.24
CA LYS A 2 -53.96 34.79 53.40
C LYS A 2 -53.21 34.83 52.07
N LEU A 3 -52.10 35.56 52.04
CA LEU A 3 -51.16 35.51 50.86
C LEU A 3 -50.41 34.21 50.85
N TRP A 4 -50.52 33.46 49.74
CA TRP A 4 -49.68 32.35 49.45
C TRP A 4 -48.51 32.83 48.57
N LEU A 5 -47.27 32.68 49.09
CA LEU A 5 -46.03 32.90 48.29
C LEU A 5 -45.65 31.58 47.63
N PRO A 6 -45.44 31.50 46.27
CA PRO A 6 -44.92 30.30 45.65
C PRO A 6 -43.40 30.23 45.86
N ILE A 7 -42.91 29.12 46.43
CA ILE A 7 -41.52 28.82 46.53
C ILE A 7 -41.11 28.26 45.15
N LEU A 8 -40.31 29.02 44.39
CA LEU A 8 -39.64 28.50 43.15
C LEU A 8 -38.48 27.62 43.54
N LEU A 9 -38.61 26.30 43.33
CA LEU A 9 -37.51 25.33 43.47
C LEU A 9 -36.67 25.38 42.18
N ALA A 10 -35.51 26.02 42.23
CA ALA A 10 -34.54 25.98 41.13
C ALA A 10 -33.83 24.61 41.12
N VAL A 11 -34.16 23.74 40.15
CA VAL A 11 -33.47 22.50 39.92
C VAL A 11 -32.18 22.79 39.12
N PHE A 12 -31.04 22.78 39.79
CA PHE A 12 -29.73 22.80 39.11
C PHE A 12 -29.46 21.43 38.48
N VAL A 13 -29.63 21.32 37.19
CA VAL A 13 -29.14 20.18 36.42
C VAL A 13 -27.62 20.35 36.26
N ILE A 14 -26.86 19.67 37.10
CA ILE A 14 -25.40 19.54 36.90
C ILE A 14 -25.22 18.61 35.72
N ALA A 15 -24.94 19.15 34.53
CA ALA A 15 -24.51 18.38 33.40
C ALA A 15 -23.17 17.73 33.79
N ALA A 16 -23.14 16.41 33.94
CA ALA A 16 -21.91 15.67 34.12
C ALA A 16 -21.06 15.86 32.87
N VAL A 17 -19.90 16.51 33.00
CA VAL A 17 -18.91 16.59 31.95
C VAL A 17 -18.43 15.15 31.71
N PRO A 18 -18.58 14.60 30.50
CA PRO A 18 -18.12 13.25 30.24
C PRO A 18 -16.61 13.20 30.50
N VAL A 19 -16.19 12.36 31.43
CA VAL A 19 -14.77 12.08 31.68
C VAL A 19 -14.24 11.38 30.44
N ALA A 20 -13.29 12.01 29.76
CA ALA A 20 -12.66 11.42 28.58
C ALA A 20 -12.03 10.07 28.96
N GLU A 21 -12.33 9.02 28.17
CA GLU A 21 -11.70 7.71 28.39
C GLU A 21 -10.18 7.86 28.29
N PRO A 22 -9.40 7.23 29.18
CA PRO A 22 -7.95 7.29 29.10
C PRO A 22 -7.44 6.62 27.83
N PRO A 23 -6.35 7.10 27.21
CA PRO A 23 -5.76 6.49 26.04
C PRO A 23 -5.27 5.08 26.35
N VAL A 24 -5.58 4.13 25.45
CA VAL A 24 -5.18 2.72 25.59
C VAL A 24 -4.01 2.36 24.66
N TRP A 25 -3.55 3.32 23.87
CA TRP A 25 -2.46 3.16 22.91
C TRP A 25 -1.33 4.13 23.19
N LYS A 26 -0.15 3.80 22.63
CA LYS A 26 0.87 4.80 22.27
C LYS A 26 1.03 4.76 20.76
N ALA A 27 1.10 5.93 20.14
CA ALA A 27 1.28 6.03 18.69
C ALA A 27 2.30 7.12 18.37
N GLY A 28 3.07 6.89 17.29
CA GLY A 28 3.98 7.86 16.74
C GLY A 28 4.12 7.66 15.23
N ALA A 29 4.43 8.73 14.53
CA ALA A 29 4.62 8.70 13.08
C ALA A 29 5.80 9.53 12.64
N ALA A 30 6.41 9.15 11.51
CA ALA A 30 7.51 9.85 10.88
C ALA A 30 7.39 9.78 9.36
N SER A 31 7.92 10.78 8.67
CA SER A 31 7.94 10.91 7.21
C SER A 31 9.31 11.29 6.72
N ALA A 32 9.74 10.74 5.59
CA ALA A 32 10.94 11.14 4.89
C ALA A 32 10.73 11.20 3.39
N LYS A 33 11.32 12.20 2.74
CA LYS A 33 11.41 12.25 1.29
C LYS A 33 12.34 11.14 0.79
N ILE A 34 11.86 10.42 -0.23
CA ILE A 34 12.59 9.35 -0.91
C ILE A 34 12.72 9.59 -2.42
N THR A 35 12.40 10.80 -2.89
CA THR A 35 12.63 11.19 -4.28
C THR A 35 14.11 11.04 -4.62
N PRO A 36 14.50 10.31 -5.68
CA PRO A 36 15.89 10.23 -6.09
C PRO A 36 16.48 11.63 -6.37
N GLU A 37 17.71 11.87 -5.93
CA GLU A 37 18.42 13.14 -6.20
C GLU A 37 18.87 13.26 -7.66
N LYS A 38 18.99 12.14 -8.35
CA LYS A 38 19.40 12.06 -9.74
C LYS A 38 18.31 11.44 -10.60
N ALA A 39 18.36 11.69 -11.90
CA ALA A 39 17.52 10.98 -12.86
C ALA A 39 17.77 9.49 -12.76
N MET A 40 16.69 8.71 -12.66
CA MET A 40 16.70 7.25 -12.62
C MET A 40 15.64 6.70 -13.56
N TRP A 41 15.83 5.45 -13.99
CA TRP A 41 14.77 4.75 -14.72
C TRP A 41 13.55 4.56 -13.84
N MET A 42 12.39 4.81 -14.44
CA MET A 42 11.11 4.79 -13.73
C MET A 42 10.39 3.47 -13.95
N ALA A 43 9.69 3.02 -12.94
CA ALA A 43 8.88 1.80 -12.95
C ALA A 43 7.51 1.97 -13.66
N GLY A 44 6.84 0.86 -13.90
CA GLY A 44 5.40 0.75 -14.18
C GLY A 44 5.02 0.70 -15.65
N TYR A 45 5.74 1.37 -16.53
CA TYR A 45 5.43 1.37 -17.97
C TYR A 45 6.58 0.79 -18.81
N ALA A 46 6.33 -0.36 -19.44
CA ALA A 46 7.32 -1.05 -20.29
C ALA A 46 7.80 -0.22 -21.50
N GLY A 47 6.99 0.74 -21.95
CA GLY A 47 7.33 1.62 -23.07
C GLY A 47 8.30 2.77 -22.75
N ARG A 48 8.86 2.84 -21.53
CA ARG A 48 9.83 3.87 -21.17
C ARG A 48 11.17 3.62 -21.87
N THR A 49 11.71 4.66 -22.50
CA THR A 49 12.94 4.61 -23.29
C THR A 49 14.06 5.50 -22.71
N LYS A 50 13.81 6.20 -21.61
CA LYS A 50 14.76 7.11 -20.96
C LYS A 50 14.47 7.22 -19.45
N PRO A 51 15.43 7.67 -18.66
CA PRO A 51 15.24 7.95 -17.23
C PRO A 51 14.29 9.12 -16.99
N SER A 52 13.98 9.40 -15.73
CA SER A 52 13.14 10.53 -15.30
C SER A 52 13.69 11.87 -15.78
N GLU A 53 12.79 12.80 -16.10
CA GLU A 53 13.11 14.17 -16.56
C GLU A 53 12.86 15.24 -15.47
N GLY A 54 12.75 14.80 -14.22
CA GLY A 54 12.54 15.69 -13.09
C GLY A 54 11.49 15.16 -12.12
N VAL A 55 11.03 16.05 -11.27
CA VAL A 55 10.07 15.79 -10.21
C VAL A 55 8.83 16.65 -10.42
N GLU A 56 7.68 16.05 -10.36
CA GLU A 56 6.39 16.76 -10.35
C GLU A 56 5.83 16.86 -8.94
N LEU A 57 5.96 15.78 -8.17
CA LEU A 57 5.59 15.68 -6.79
C LEU A 57 6.60 14.80 -6.08
N ASP A 58 7.15 15.25 -4.95
CA ASP A 58 8.08 14.46 -4.16
C ASP A 58 7.45 13.12 -3.72
N LEU A 59 8.30 12.10 -3.67
CA LEU A 59 7.95 10.77 -3.18
C LEU A 59 8.31 10.65 -1.70
N PHE A 60 7.45 9.99 -0.93
CA PHE A 60 7.66 9.83 0.51
C PHE A 60 7.62 8.36 0.93
N ALA A 61 8.40 8.06 1.96
CA ALA A 61 8.19 6.91 2.84
C ALA A 61 7.74 7.43 4.21
N LYS A 62 6.75 6.75 4.80
CA LYS A 62 6.15 7.14 6.07
C LYS A 62 6.03 5.93 6.97
N ALA A 63 6.34 6.08 8.26
CA ALA A 63 6.24 5.03 9.25
C ALA A 63 5.24 5.42 10.36
N PHE A 64 4.40 4.49 10.73
CA PHE A 64 3.50 4.58 11.88
C PHE A 64 3.79 3.43 12.83
N VAL A 65 3.95 3.75 14.11
CA VAL A 65 4.15 2.78 15.17
C VAL A 65 2.98 2.85 16.13
N LEU A 66 2.38 1.71 16.43
CA LEU A 66 1.34 1.53 17.41
C LEU A 66 1.83 0.58 18.51
N THR A 67 1.61 0.95 19.78
CA THR A 67 1.93 0.12 20.94
C THR A 67 0.70 -0.01 21.82
N ASP A 68 0.33 -1.23 22.23
CA ASP A 68 -0.76 -1.47 23.16
C ASP A 68 -0.30 -1.42 24.63
N GLN A 69 -1.25 -1.54 25.56
CA GLN A 69 -0.99 -1.49 27.00
C GLN A 69 -0.12 -2.67 27.51
N ALA A 70 -0.12 -3.80 26.81
CA ALA A 70 0.71 -4.96 27.14
C ALA A 70 2.14 -4.87 26.58
N GLY A 71 2.43 -3.81 25.81
CA GLY A 71 3.72 -3.62 25.14
C GLY A 71 3.80 -4.27 23.77
N GLY A 72 2.70 -4.85 23.25
CA GLY A 72 2.60 -5.32 21.88
C GLY A 72 2.78 -4.16 20.89
N ARG A 73 3.58 -4.34 19.83
CA ARG A 73 3.90 -3.30 18.86
C ARG A 73 3.51 -3.73 17.45
N PHE A 74 3.08 -2.78 16.64
CA PHE A 74 2.89 -2.94 15.20
C PHE A 74 3.45 -1.74 14.46
N VAL A 75 4.09 -1.98 13.34
CA VAL A 75 4.65 -0.97 12.46
C VAL A 75 4.03 -1.10 11.07
N LEU A 76 3.51 0.02 10.57
CA LEU A 76 3.16 0.18 9.17
C LEU A 76 4.16 1.14 8.52
N ILE A 77 4.74 0.74 7.40
CA ILE A 77 5.47 1.63 6.50
C ILE A 77 4.67 1.73 5.21
N THR A 78 4.45 2.94 4.71
CA THR A 78 3.90 3.20 3.37
C THR A 78 4.94 3.92 2.51
N MET A 79 4.98 3.62 1.21
CA MET A 79 5.95 4.21 0.28
C MET A 79 5.30 4.59 -1.04
N ASP A 80 5.67 5.74 -1.58
CA ASP A 80 5.27 6.17 -2.93
C ASP A 80 6.16 5.52 -4.00
N LEU A 81 6.06 4.19 -4.11
CA LEU A 81 6.81 3.35 -5.03
C LEU A 81 5.89 2.33 -5.73
N ILE A 82 6.39 1.73 -6.81
CA ILE A 82 5.65 0.72 -7.59
C ILE A 82 5.37 -0.56 -6.79
N GLY A 83 6.22 -0.89 -5.83
CA GLY A 83 6.11 -2.11 -5.06
C GLY A 83 7.19 -2.23 -4.00
N VAL A 84 7.10 -3.29 -3.24
CA VAL A 84 8.09 -3.70 -2.23
C VAL A 84 8.85 -4.89 -2.77
N PRO A 85 10.13 -4.76 -3.14
CA PRO A 85 10.94 -5.93 -3.46
C PRO A 85 11.11 -6.83 -2.22
N ARG A 86 11.03 -8.16 -2.41
CA ARG A 86 11.15 -9.13 -1.32
C ARG A 86 12.45 -8.97 -0.51
N ASN A 87 13.58 -8.79 -1.19
CA ASN A 87 14.88 -8.57 -0.53
C ASN A 87 14.88 -7.33 0.36
N LEU A 88 14.29 -6.22 -0.08
CA LEU A 88 14.13 -5.02 0.74
C LEU A 88 13.29 -5.30 1.98
N ARG A 89 12.16 -6.02 1.82
CA ARG A 89 11.29 -6.39 2.96
C ARG A 89 12.04 -7.20 4.00
N LEU A 90 12.81 -8.21 3.55
CA LEU A 90 13.56 -9.10 4.44
C LEU A 90 14.67 -8.33 5.18
N ALA A 91 15.45 -7.51 4.47
CA ALA A 91 16.52 -6.71 5.07
C ALA A 91 15.99 -5.71 6.09
N VAL A 92 14.94 -4.95 5.74
CA VAL A 92 14.30 -4.01 6.68
C VAL A 92 13.74 -4.73 7.90
N ALA A 93 13.09 -5.88 7.73
CA ALA A 93 12.51 -6.63 8.85
C ALA A 93 13.57 -7.16 9.81
N GLU A 94 14.67 -7.68 9.29
CA GLU A 94 15.80 -8.15 10.09
C GLU A 94 16.40 -7.00 10.92
N ARG A 95 16.65 -5.87 10.28
CA ARG A 95 17.20 -4.70 10.96
C ARG A 95 16.24 -4.08 11.98
N VAL A 96 14.96 -3.95 11.64
CA VAL A 96 13.92 -3.45 12.56
C VAL A 96 13.80 -4.37 13.78
N LYS A 97 13.90 -5.68 13.60
CA LYS A 97 13.97 -6.63 14.71
C LYS A 97 15.22 -6.42 15.57
N LYS A 98 16.39 -6.33 14.96
CA LYS A 98 17.67 -6.16 15.64
C LYS A 98 17.78 -4.83 16.37
N GLU A 99 17.40 -3.73 15.71
CA GLU A 99 17.60 -2.36 16.21
C GLU A 99 16.47 -1.89 17.15
N HIS A 100 15.24 -2.38 16.94
CA HIS A 100 14.04 -1.88 17.65
C HIS A 100 13.22 -2.97 18.36
N GLY A 101 13.60 -4.25 18.27
CA GLY A 101 12.92 -5.37 18.94
C GLY A 101 11.50 -5.62 18.42
N ILE A 102 11.22 -5.33 17.15
CA ILE A 102 9.92 -5.53 16.51
C ILE A 102 10.00 -6.77 15.61
N GLU A 103 9.21 -7.78 15.93
CA GLU A 103 9.20 -9.04 15.17
C GLU A 103 8.71 -8.82 13.71
N PRO A 104 9.24 -9.57 12.74
CA PRO A 104 8.82 -9.46 11.33
C PRO A 104 7.31 -9.59 11.10
N ALA A 105 6.62 -10.38 11.92
CA ALA A 105 5.15 -10.50 11.85
C ALA A 105 4.41 -9.21 12.24
N ASN A 106 5.07 -8.30 12.94
CA ASN A 106 4.52 -7.03 13.41
C ASN A 106 4.94 -5.84 12.53
N LEU A 107 5.54 -6.09 11.36
CA LEU A 107 5.93 -5.06 10.39
C LEU A 107 5.20 -5.31 9.07
N ALA A 108 4.45 -4.33 8.60
CA ALA A 108 3.88 -4.28 7.25
C ALA A 108 4.51 -3.15 6.43
N ILE A 109 4.88 -3.44 5.20
CA ILE A 109 5.40 -2.44 4.25
C ILE A 109 4.49 -2.45 3.03
N ASN A 110 3.76 -1.34 2.79
CA ASN A 110 2.82 -1.19 1.68
C ASN A 110 3.34 -0.17 0.68
N ALA A 111 3.12 -0.42 -0.61
CA ALA A 111 3.46 0.52 -1.68
C ALA A 111 2.20 1.11 -2.30
N SER A 112 2.20 2.41 -2.59
CA SER A 112 1.10 3.10 -3.28
C SER A 112 0.87 2.59 -4.71
N HIS A 113 1.85 1.91 -5.26
CA HIS A 113 1.91 1.45 -6.64
C HIS A 113 1.92 2.58 -7.66
N THR A 114 2.57 3.71 -7.33
CA THR A 114 2.76 4.75 -8.33
C THR A 114 3.61 4.24 -9.50
N HIS A 115 3.14 4.50 -10.72
CA HIS A 115 3.90 4.25 -11.94
C HIS A 115 4.85 5.40 -12.29
N SER A 116 5.08 6.31 -11.35
CA SER A 116 5.95 7.48 -11.50
C SER A 116 7.03 7.55 -10.42
N GLY A 117 7.47 6.40 -9.92
CA GLY A 117 8.63 6.23 -9.02
C GLY A 117 9.81 5.54 -9.71
N PRO A 118 10.99 5.46 -9.04
CA PRO A 118 12.14 4.72 -9.54
C PRO A 118 11.89 3.21 -9.60
N GLU A 119 12.52 2.51 -10.54
CA GLU A 119 12.49 1.05 -10.61
C GLU A 119 13.55 0.44 -9.72
N LEU A 120 13.13 -0.34 -8.73
CA LEU A 120 13.99 -1.03 -7.77
C LEU A 120 14.16 -2.52 -8.08
N ARG A 121 13.25 -3.08 -8.85
CA ARG A 121 13.18 -4.51 -9.11
C ARG A 121 14.13 -4.85 -10.28
N THR A 122 15.35 -5.23 -9.95
CA THR A 122 16.35 -5.57 -10.98
C THR A 122 15.85 -6.60 -11.99
N SER A 123 14.97 -7.53 -11.55
CA SER A 123 14.32 -8.51 -12.45
C SER A 123 13.39 -7.88 -13.51
N LYS A 124 12.96 -6.63 -13.31
CA LYS A 124 12.11 -5.90 -14.27
C LYS A 124 12.89 -4.91 -15.15
N ILE A 125 14.20 -4.78 -14.95
CA ILE A 125 15.07 -3.95 -15.78
C ILE A 125 15.46 -4.74 -17.02
N HIS A 126 15.17 -4.20 -18.20
CA HIS A 126 15.46 -4.82 -19.51
C HIS A 126 16.19 -3.84 -20.40
N GLY A 127 16.75 -4.32 -21.51
CA GLY A 127 17.46 -3.54 -22.50
C GLY A 127 18.92 -3.95 -22.56
N THR A 128 19.67 -3.39 -23.51
CA THR A 128 21.01 -3.86 -23.86
C THR A 128 22.12 -2.91 -23.38
N ASP A 129 21.95 -1.61 -23.57
CA ASP A 129 23.11 -0.72 -23.57
C ASP A 129 23.54 -0.23 -22.18
N ASP A 130 22.60 -0.16 -21.21
CA ASP A 130 22.87 0.39 -19.87
C ASP A 130 22.45 -0.54 -18.73
N LEU A 131 22.26 -1.84 -19.01
CA LEU A 131 21.67 -2.78 -18.06
C LEU A 131 22.41 -2.80 -16.70
N ALA A 132 23.73 -2.99 -16.75
CA ALA A 132 24.57 -3.06 -15.54
C ALA A 132 24.57 -1.75 -14.76
N LEU A 133 24.56 -0.58 -15.44
CA LEU A 133 24.47 0.72 -14.78
C LEU A 133 23.10 0.89 -14.10
N ARG A 134 22.03 0.55 -14.77
CA ARG A 134 20.65 0.63 -14.22
C ARG A 134 20.45 -0.28 -13.01
N GLU A 135 20.99 -1.49 -13.06
CA GLU A 135 20.96 -2.42 -11.93
C GLU A 135 21.77 -1.89 -10.75
N LYS A 136 22.94 -1.30 -11.01
CA LYS A 136 23.75 -0.66 -9.98
C LYS A 136 23.02 0.52 -9.33
N GLU A 137 22.44 1.43 -10.11
CA GLU A 137 21.68 2.58 -9.61
C GLU A 137 20.47 2.13 -8.76
N ALA A 138 19.73 1.10 -9.23
CA ALA A 138 18.62 0.53 -8.47
C ALA A 138 19.09 -0.10 -7.16
N ALA A 139 20.23 -0.78 -7.14
CA ALA A 139 20.80 -1.38 -5.93
C ALA A 139 21.27 -0.31 -4.93
N GLU A 140 21.97 0.74 -5.40
CA GLU A 140 22.43 1.85 -4.57
C GLU A 140 21.25 2.62 -3.93
N TYR A 141 20.21 2.91 -4.71
CA TYR A 141 19.01 3.55 -4.21
C TYR A 141 18.27 2.65 -3.20
N THR A 142 18.18 1.35 -3.48
CA THR A 142 17.54 0.38 -2.56
C THR A 142 18.26 0.32 -1.22
N ALA A 143 19.60 0.37 -1.19
CA ALA A 143 20.37 0.39 0.05
C ALA A 143 20.14 1.68 0.86
N GLN A 144 20.04 2.83 0.18
CA GLN A 144 19.70 4.10 0.83
C GLN A 144 18.27 4.09 1.38
N LEU A 145 17.34 3.54 0.61
CA LEU A 145 15.95 3.37 1.03
C LEU A 145 15.84 2.48 2.28
N GLU A 146 16.53 1.33 2.30
CA GLU A 146 16.57 0.45 3.48
C GLU A 146 16.98 1.21 4.74
N ASN A 147 18.08 1.98 4.69
CA ASN A 147 18.53 2.81 5.80
C ASN A 147 17.47 3.82 6.23
N THR A 148 16.79 4.44 5.27
CA THR A 148 15.73 5.42 5.51
C THR A 148 14.54 4.77 6.22
N LEU A 149 14.10 3.59 5.76
CA LEU A 149 12.95 2.89 6.35
C LEU A 149 13.22 2.47 7.81
N VAL A 150 14.40 1.93 8.09
CA VAL A 150 14.80 1.56 9.47
C VAL A 150 14.86 2.78 10.37
N ARG A 151 15.49 3.86 9.92
CA ARG A 151 15.57 5.14 10.64
C ARG A 151 14.16 5.70 10.93
N LEU A 152 13.25 5.68 9.96
CA LEU A 152 11.86 6.14 10.14
C LEU A 152 11.12 5.39 11.23
N VAL A 153 11.33 4.07 11.35
CA VAL A 153 10.75 3.29 12.46
C VAL A 153 11.28 3.80 13.80
N GLY A 154 12.57 4.04 13.91
CA GLY A 154 13.20 4.61 15.12
C GLY A 154 12.65 5.99 15.48
N GLU A 155 12.49 6.88 14.49
CA GLU A 155 11.91 8.21 14.69
C GLU A 155 10.43 8.15 15.12
N ALA A 156 9.64 7.27 14.52
CA ALA A 156 8.24 7.07 14.89
C ALA A 156 8.13 6.53 16.34
N LEU A 157 9.02 5.62 16.74
CA LEU A 157 9.11 5.14 18.12
C LEU A 157 9.44 6.26 19.10
N GLN A 158 10.42 7.10 18.79
CA GLN A 158 10.79 8.23 19.64
C GLN A 158 9.68 9.29 19.79
N LYS A 159 8.86 9.48 18.76
CA LYS A 159 7.70 10.38 18.76
C LYS A 159 6.46 9.78 19.39
N SER A 160 6.50 8.51 19.84
CA SER A 160 5.30 7.84 20.37
C SER A 160 4.83 8.44 21.68
N VAL A 161 3.57 8.86 21.70
CA VAL A 161 2.88 9.44 22.87
C VAL A 161 1.60 8.66 23.17
N PRO A 162 1.00 8.80 24.37
CA PRO A 162 -0.32 8.24 24.67
C PRO A 162 -1.35 8.70 23.64
N ALA A 163 -2.11 7.76 23.09
CA ALA A 163 -2.95 8.02 21.93
C ALA A 163 -4.30 7.30 21.97
N HIS A 164 -5.24 7.85 21.25
CA HIS A 164 -6.49 7.24 20.84
C HIS A 164 -6.38 6.77 19.39
N LEU A 165 -7.13 5.72 19.06
CA LEU A 165 -7.22 5.17 17.72
C LEU A 165 -8.70 5.07 17.35
N ASP A 166 -9.10 5.73 16.27
CA ASP A 166 -10.47 5.81 15.82
C ASP A 166 -10.56 5.40 14.35
N TYR A 167 -11.63 4.68 14.00
CA TYR A 167 -11.87 4.18 12.65
C TYR A 167 -13.20 4.69 12.10
N SER A 168 -13.20 5.03 10.83
CA SER A 168 -14.40 5.26 10.03
C SER A 168 -14.16 4.86 8.57
N THR A 169 -15.18 5.01 7.75
CA THR A 169 -15.10 4.68 6.32
C THR A 169 -15.95 5.64 5.50
N ALA A 170 -15.48 5.94 4.30
CA ALA A 170 -16.22 6.68 3.28
C ALA A 170 -16.19 5.93 1.94
N ARG A 171 -16.63 6.58 0.88
CA ARG A 171 -16.56 6.06 -0.50
C ARG A 171 -15.99 7.11 -1.43
N CYS A 172 -15.18 6.66 -2.40
CA CYS A 172 -14.65 7.50 -3.46
C CYS A 172 -14.91 6.86 -4.83
N GLY A 173 -15.46 7.60 -5.76
CA GLY A 173 -15.91 7.11 -7.08
C GLY A 173 -14.85 7.19 -8.19
N VAL A 174 -13.57 7.45 -7.88
CA VAL A 174 -12.48 7.58 -8.86
C VAL A 174 -12.11 6.24 -9.50
N SER A 175 -12.14 5.16 -8.70
CA SER A 175 -11.78 3.81 -9.13
C SER A 175 -12.85 3.19 -10.03
N MET A 176 -12.40 2.56 -11.11
CA MET A 176 -13.25 1.79 -12.02
C MET A 176 -12.54 0.52 -12.45
N HIS A 177 -13.29 -0.57 -12.60
CA HIS A 177 -12.78 -1.82 -13.14
C HIS A 177 -12.21 -1.61 -14.54
N ARG A 178 -11.09 -2.28 -14.86
CA ARG A 178 -10.38 -2.05 -16.12
C ARG A 178 -10.40 -3.23 -17.09
N ARG A 179 -10.99 -4.35 -16.71
CA ARG A 179 -11.12 -5.54 -17.58
C ARG A 179 -12.41 -5.44 -18.36
N THR A 180 -12.31 -5.26 -19.67
CA THR A 180 -13.45 -5.16 -20.59
C THR A 180 -13.34 -6.26 -21.63
N PRO A 181 -14.40 -7.05 -21.89
CA PRO A 181 -14.39 -8.02 -23.00
C PRO A 181 -14.03 -7.34 -24.32
N ASP A 182 -13.12 -7.93 -25.09
CA ASP A 182 -12.64 -7.36 -26.37
C ASP A 182 -13.51 -7.74 -27.57
N GLY A 183 -14.59 -8.50 -27.37
CA GLY A 183 -15.46 -9.00 -28.44
C GLY A 183 -14.87 -10.16 -29.26
N LYS A 184 -13.66 -10.62 -28.94
CA LYS A 184 -12.96 -11.72 -29.61
C LYS A 184 -12.68 -12.90 -28.69
N GLY A 185 -13.32 -12.91 -27.52
CA GLY A 185 -13.13 -13.93 -26.48
C GLY A 185 -11.98 -13.64 -25.50
N GLY A 186 -11.38 -12.47 -25.56
CA GLY A 186 -10.33 -11.98 -24.67
C GLY A 186 -10.75 -10.74 -23.86
N TRP A 187 -9.76 -10.14 -23.18
CA TRP A 187 -9.93 -9.01 -22.29
C TRP A 187 -8.96 -7.88 -22.61
N SER A 188 -9.48 -6.67 -22.68
CA SER A 188 -8.71 -5.44 -22.90
C SER A 188 -8.69 -4.57 -21.66
N ASN A 189 -7.59 -3.81 -21.45
CA ASN A 189 -7.49 -2.83 -20.39
C ASN A 189 -8.22 -1.54 -20.79
N PHE A 190 -9.54 -1.51 -20.54
CA PHE A 190 -10.43 -0.39 -20.81
C PHE A 190 -11.42 -0.18 -19.65
N PRO A 191 -12.00 1.02 -19.48
CA PRO A 191 -13.01 1.26 -18.46
C PRO A 191 -14.18 0.30 -18.57
N ASN A 192 -14.49 -0.41 -17.49
CA ASN A 192 -15.65 -1.29 -17.39
C ASN A 192 -16.55 -0.85 -16.23
N PRO A 193 -17.57 -0.02 -16.46
CA PRO A 193 -18.45 0.46 -15.39
C PRO A 193 -19.32 -0.65 -14.77
N ASN A 194 -19.42 -1.80 -15.43
CA ASN A 194 -20.21 -2.95 -14.95
C ASN A 194 -19.35 -4.01 -14.23
N GLY A 195 -18.03 -3.85 -14.20
CA GLY A 195 -17.14 -4.77 -13.50
C GLY A 195 -17.14 -4.55 -11.98
N PRO A 196 -16.68 -5.53 -11.21
CA PRO A 196 -16.59 -5.39 -9.75
C PRO A 196 -15.58 -4.29 -9.37
N VAL A 197 -15.92 -3.50 -8.34
CA VAL A 197 -15.08 -2.41 -7.83
C VAL A 197 -15.25 -2.27 -6.32
N ASP A 198 -14.14 -1.99 -5.62
CA ASP A 198 -14.14 -1.64 -4.21
C ASP A 198 -13.84 -0.14 -4.05
N GLN A 199 -14.89 0.65 -3.86
CA GLN A 199 -14.81 2.10 -3.69
C GLN A 199 -14.74 2.54 -2.23
N THR A 200 -14.58 1.60 -1.30
CA THR A 200 -14.48 1.89 0.11
C THR A 200 -13.16 2.62 0.41
N VAL A 201 -13.24 3.66 1.24
CA VAL A 201 -12.11 4.41 1.79
C VAL A 201 -12.08 4.18 3.29
N PRO A 202 -11.41 3.13 3.80
CA PRO A 202 -11.17 2.96 5.23
C PRO A 202 -10.24 4.07 5.74
N VAL A 203 -10.51 4.60 6.93
CA VAL A 203 -9.74 5.66 7.59
C VAL A 203 -9.49 5.29 9.04
N LEU A 204 -8.22 5.23 9.43
CA LEU A 204 -7.76 5.01 10.78
C LEU A 204 -7.01 6.26 11.25
N LYS A 205 -7.54 6.93 12.27
CA LYS A 205 -6.96 8.13 12.85
C LYS A 205 -6.32 7.82 14.19
N ALA A 206 -5.07 8.21 14.36
CA ALA A 206 -4.41 8.25 15.65
C ALA A 206 -4.32 9.70 16.13
N SER A 207 -4.79 9.97 17.35
CA SER A 207 -4.69 11.28 17.99
C SER A 207 -4.13 11.16 19.40
N SER A 208 -3.34 12.13 19.83
CA SER A 208 -2.79 12.19 21.18
C SER A 208 -3.88 12.41 22.23
N ALA A 209 -3.56 12.22 23.50
CA ALA A 209 -4.50 12.39 24.60
C ALA A 209 -5.06 13.81 24.70
N ASP A 210 -4.30 14.82 24.23
CA ASP A 210 -4.72 16.24 24.15
C ASP A 210 -5.41 16.59 22.82
N GLY A 211 -5.71 15.60 21.98
CA GLY A 211 -6.52 15.74 20.78
C GLY A 211 -5.76 16.14 19.51
N LYS A 212 -4.41 16.22 19.54
CA LYS A 212 -3.62 16.49 18.34
C LYS A 212 -3.54 15.28 17.44
N ASP A 213 -3.63 15.51 16.15
CA ASP A 213 -3.50 14.46 15.17
C ASP A 213 -2.05 13.96 15.10
N ILE A 214 -1.84 12.63 15.10
CA ILE A 214 -0.53 11.98 14.97
C ILE A 214 -0.39 11.39 13.56
N ALA A 215 -1.41 10.63 13.13
CA ALA A 215 -1.44 10.02 11.82
C ALA A 215 -2.88 9.83 11.34
N ILE A 216 -3.07 9.97 10.03
CA ILE A 216 -4.30 9.62 9.31
C ILE A 216 -3.91 8.59 8.26
N ILE A 217 -4.24 7.32 8.52
CA ILE A 217 -3.98 6.20 7.62
C ILE A 217 -5.26 5.95 6.86
N PHE A 218 -5.20 5.97 5.54
CA PHE A 218 -6.37 5.74 4.69
C PHE A 218 -6.05 4.78 3.55
N GLY A 219 -7.06 4.02 3.13
CA GLY A 219 -6.94 3.05 2.06
C GLY A 219 -7.79 3.37 0.86
N TYR A 220 -7.37 2.88 -0.31
CA TYR A 220 -8.19 2.91 -1.51
C TYR A 220 -7.74 1.83 -2.50
N SER A 221 -8.69 1.17 -3.14
CA SER A 221 -8.41 0.10 -4.12
C SER A 221 -8.40 0.67 -5.54
N CYS A 222 -7.27 1.30 -5.92
CA CYS A 222 -7.12 1.89 -7.25
C CYS A 222 -5.64 2.03 -7.62
N HIS A 223 -5.25 1.63 -8.82
CA HIS A 223 -3.91 1.84 -9.35
C HIS A 223 -3.53 3.32 -9.34
N CYS A 224 -2.29 3.65 -8.97
CA CYS A 224 -1.76 5.01 -9.13
C CYS A 224 -1.19 5.20 -10.55
N THR A 225 -2.11 5.27 -11.51
CA THR A 225 -1.84 5.34 -12.97
C THR A 225 -2.59 6.46 -13.66
N THR A 226 -2.92 7.55 -12.94
CA THR A 226 -3.46 8.73 -13.58
C THR A 226 -2.44 9.35 -14.52
N LEU A 227 -1.17 9.32 -14.13
CA LEU A 227 -0.06 9.90 -14.89
C LEU A 227 0.65 8.85 -15.75
N GLY A 228 1.18 9.31 -16.90
CA GLY A 228 2.02 8.51 -17.79
C GLY A 228 3.25 9.27 -18.28
N HIS A 229 3.60 10.40 -17.63
CA HIS A 229 4.74 11.23 -17.97
C HIS A 229 6.08 10.69 -17.44
N GLN A 230 7.18 11.39 -17.73
CA GLN A 230 8.54 10.98 -17.39
C GLN A 230 9.11 11.74 -16.19
N LYS A 231 8.26 12.12 -15.21
CA LYS A 231 8.67 12.79 -13.98
C LYS A 231 8.27 11.96 -12.75
N PHE A 232 9.02 12.05 -11.67
CA PHE A 232 8.64 11.44 -10.40
C PHE A 232 7.39 12.07 -9.82
N SER A 233 6.47 11.24 -9.32
CA SER A 233 5.23 11.68 -8.69
C SER A 233 4.58 10.55 -7.88
N GLY A 234 3.98 10.89 -6.74
CA GLY A 234 3.12 9.98 -5.99
C GLY A 234 1.75 9.74 -6.64
N ASP A 235 1.50 10.29 -7.86
CA ASP A 235 0.21 10.23 -8.55
C ASP A 235 -0.93 10.80 -7.66
N TYR A 236 -2.20 10.44 -7.90
CA TYR A 236 -3.33 10.90 -7.13
C TYR A 236 -3.21 10.59 -5.63
N ALA A 237 -2.57 9.48 -5.26
CA ALA A 237 -2.36 9.10 -3.85
C ALA A 237 -1.43 10.07 -3.14
N GLY A 238 -0.37 10.54 -3.82
CA GLY A 238 0.52 11.58 -3.31
C GLY A 238 -0.21 12.90 -3.12
N TYR A 239 -1.02 13.32 -4.09
CA TYR A 239 -1.85 14.53 -3.95
C TYR A 239 -2.88 14.42 -2.83
N ALA A 240 -3.50 13.24 -2.65
CA ALA A 240 -4.43 13.02 -1.54
C ALA A 240 -3.73 13.17 -0.17
N GLN A 241 -2.54 12.57 -0.01
CA GLN A 241 -1.74 12.71 1.21
C GLN A 241 -1.42 14.19 1.48
N GLN A 242 -1.01 14.93 0.45
CA GLN A 242 -0.68 16.36 0.56
C GLN A 242 -1.88 17.22 0.98
N GLU A 243 -3.07 16.98 0.39
CA GLU A 243 -4.29 17.70 0.75
C GLU A 243 -4.73 17.40 2.20
N ILE A 244 -4.57 16.15 2.66
CA ILE A 244 -4.88 15.77 4.03
C ILE A 244 -3.89 16.43 5.00
N GLU A 245 -2.58 16.40 4.75
CA GLU A 245 -1.55 17.04 5.60
C GLU A 245 -1.72 18.57 5.65
N LYS A 246 -2.21 19.17 4.56
CA LYS A 246 -2.56 20.60 4.54
C LYS A 246 -3.74 20.94 5.45
N ALA A 247 -4.75 20.05 5.51
CA ALA A 247 -5.92 20.21 6.40
C ALA A 247 -5.61 19.82 7.85
N HIS A 248 -4.67 18.91 8.06
CA HIS A 248 -4.25 18.35 9.35
C HIS A 248 -2.70 18.45 9.49
N PRO A 249 -2.17 19.64 9.76
CA PRO A 249 -0.70 19.91 9.68
C PRO A 249 0.13 19.17 10.71
N ASP A 250 -0.47 18.67 11.79
CA ASP A 250 0.20 17.86 12.80
C ASP A 250 0.23 16.36 12.44
N ALA A 251 -0.63 15.92 11.51
CA ALA A 251 -0.75 14.51 11.12
C ALA A 251 0.24 14.12 10.02
N VAL A 252 0.73 12.89 10.08
CA VAL A 252 1.31 12.20 8.93
C VAL A 252 0.20 11.46 8.19
N ALA A 253 -0.14 11.88 6.98
CA ALA A 253 -1.12 11.20 6.13
C ALA A 253 -0.46 10.02 5.41
N MET A 254 -1.03 8.81 5.53
CA MET A 254 -0.44 7.58 5.01
C MET A 254 -1.43 6.83 4.12
N PHE A 255 -1.07 6.63 2.86
CA PHE A 255 -1.88 5.88 1.90
C PHE A 255 -1.51 4.39 1.92
N ALA A 256 -2.49 3.51 2.17
CA ALA A 256 -2.36 2.06 2.08
C ALA A 256 -3.16 1.54 0.89
N ASN A 257 -2.48 1.07 -0.16
CA ASN A 257 -3.13 0.58 -1.36
C ASN A 257 -3.91 -0.70 -1.08
N GLY A 258 -5.16 -0.74 -1.57
CA GLY A 258 -6.03 -1.90 -1.48
C GLY A 258 -5.78 -2.94 -2.57
N CYS A 259 -6.76 -3.82 -2.81
CA CYS A 259 -6.71 -4.78 -3.92
C CYS A 259 -7.05 -4.08 -5.24
N SER A 260 -6.06 -3.43 -5.85
CA SER A 260 -6.23 -2.54 -7.00
C SER A 260 -5.79 -3.16 -8.33
N GLY A 261 -5.43 -4.46 -8.37
CA GLY A 261 -4.81 -5.11 -9.52
C GLY A 261 -5.58 -4.95 -10.84
N ASP A 262 -6.89 -4.88 -10.77
CA ASP A 262 -7.78 -4.76 -11.93
C ASP A 262 -8.62 -3.46 -11.94
N GLN A 263 -8.19 -2.43 -11.21
CA GLN A 263 -8.88 -1.14 -11.12
C GLN A 263 -7.96 0.03 -11.43
N ASN A 264 -8.41 0.94 -12.28
CA ASN A 264 -7.72 2.18 -12.63
C ASN A 264 -8.52 3.41 -12.23
N PRO A 265 -7.85 4.57 -12.02
CA PRO A 265 -8.53 5.86 -11.97
C PRO A 265 -9.04 6.25 -13.37
N TYR A 266 -10.23 6.80 -13.45
CA TYR A 266 -10.79 7.34 -14.68
C TYR A 266 -11.55 8.65 -14.41
N PRO A 267 -11.42 9.64 -15.37
CA PRO A 267 -10.49 9.71 -16.52
C PRO A 267 -9.02 9.82 -16.06
N ARG A 268 -8.05 9.65 -16.98
CA ARG A 268 -6.62 9.68 -16.64
C ARG A 268 -5.76 10.29 -17.75
N LYS A 269 -4.46 10.45 -17.51
CA LYS A 269 -3.37 10.89 -18.38
C LYS A 269 -3.02 12.38 -18.32
N THR A 270 -3.60 13.15 -17.42
CA THR A 270 -3.18 14.54 -17.21
C THR A 270 -2.88 14.82 -15.73
N MET A 271 -2.12 15.88 -15.48
CA MET A 271 -1.77 16.35 -14.15
C MET A 271 -3.00 16.84 -13.39
N GLU A 272 -3.86 17.59 -14.05
CA GLU A 272 -5.09 18.15 -13.48
C GLU A 272 -6.02 17.03 -13.00
N LEU A 273 -6.04 15.89 -13.71
CA LEU A 273 -6.79 14.70 -13.28
C LEU A 273 -6.17 14.05 -12.04
N ALA A 274 -4.84 13.95 -11.95
CA ALA A 274 -4.19 13.42 -10.78
C ALA A 274 -4.49 14.29 -9.54
N GLN A 275 -4.42 15.60 -9.66
CA GLN A 275 -4.80 16.56 -8.61
C GLN A 275 -6.28 16.44 -8.24
N THR A 276 -7.17 16.37 -9.24
CA THR A 276 -8.63 16.23 -9.03
C THR A 276 -8.97 14.92 -8.30
N HIS A 277 -8.37 13.81 -8.72
CA HIS A 277 -8.58 12.51 -8.08
C HIS A 277 -8.01 12.49 -6.66
N GLY A 278 -6.84 13.09 -6.44
CA GLY A 278 -6.23 13.25 -5.13
C GLY A 278 -7.13 14.05 -4.19
N LYS A 279 -7.66 15.19 -4.66
CA LYS A 279 -8.61 16.02 -3.90
C LYS A 279 -9.91 15.27 -3.62
N SER A 280 -10.44 14.49 -4.57
CA SER A 280 -11.65 13.69 -4.38
C SER A 280 -11.45 12.63 -3.29
N LEU A 281 -10.31 11.95 -3.30
CA LEU A 281 -9.96 10.97 -2.26
C LEU A 281 -9.76 11.65 -0.90
N ALA A 282 -9.04 12.78 -0.83
CA ALA A 282 -8.87 13.56 0.40
C ALA A 282 -10.22 14.06 0.96
N THR A 283 -11.15 14.49 0.10
CA THR A 283 -12.51 14.87 0.50
C THR A 283 -13.27 13.68 1.11
N SER A 284 -13.10 12.48 0.56
CA SER A 284 -13.71 11.26 1.12
C SER A 284 -13.10 10.92 2.48
N VAL A 285 -11.78 11.08 2.65
CA VAL A 285 -11.12 10.93 3.97
C VAL A 285 -11.66 11.95 4.96
N GLN A 286 -11.76 13.23 4.57
CA GLN A 286 -12.31 14.28 5.42
C GLN A 286 -13.75 13.97 5.84
N ALA A 287 -14.58 13.51 4.93
CA ALA A 287 -15.95 13.09 5.26
C ALA A 287 -15.99 11.96 6.31
N ALA A 288 -15.04 10.97 6.21
CA ALA A 288 -14.94 9.92 7.21
C ALA A 288 -14.51 10.46 8.59
N LEU A 289 -13.59 11.44 8.62
CA LEU A 289 -13.11 12.06 9.86
C LEU A 289 -14.20 12.90 10.57
N GLU A 290 -15.15 13.45 9.83
CA GLU A 290 -16.27 14.24 10.36
C GLU A 290 -17.46 13.40 10.84
N THR A 291 -17.44 12.08 10.57
CA THR A 291 -18.48 11.17 11.10
C THR A 291 -18.19 10.79 12.55
N HIS A 292 -19.14 10.10 13.19
CA HIS A 292 -18.87 9.44 14.44
C HIS A 292 -17.93 8.24 14.20
N MET A 293 -16.63 8.45 14.45
CA MET A 293 -15.63 7.40 14.32
C MET A 293 -15.74 6.37 15.46
N GLN A 294 -15.60 5.10 15.13
CA GLN A 294 -15.56 4.02 16.12
C GLN A 294 -14.21 3.99 16.82
N ARG A 295 -14.20 4.08 18.16
CA ARG A 295 -13.01 3.92 18.99
C ARG A 295 -12.50 2.49 18.91
N ILE A 296 -11.23 2.30 18.51
CA ILE A 296 -10.56 0.99 18.46
C ILE A 296 -9.80 0.78 19.76
N LYS A 297 -9.99 -0.42 20.36
CA LYS A 297 -9.32 -0.82 21.60
C LYS A 297 -8.50 -2.10 21.34
N GLY A 298 -7.40 -2.30 22.12
CA GLY A 298 -6.43 -3.37 21.91
C GLY A 298 -6.74 -4.64 22.66
N PRO A 299 -5.96 -5.74 22.58
CA PRO A 299 -4.53 -5.77 22.23
C PRO A 299 -4.22 -5.92 20.73
N ILE A 300 -2.95 -5.71 20.38
CA ILE A 300 -2.39 -6.03 19.07
C ILE A 300 -2.16 -7.53 18.94
N ARG A 301 -2.63 -8.13 17.86
CA ARG A 301 -2.28 -9.48 17.46
C ARG A 301 -1.93 -9.47 15.98
N ALA A 302 -0.72 -9.89 15.64
CA ALA A 302 -0.28 -9.98 14.25
C ALA A 302 0.19 -11.41 13.94
N ALA A 303 -0.12 -11.86 12.75
CA ALA A 303 0.36 -13.13 12.19
C ALA A 303 0.83 -12.92 10.77
N TYR A 304 2.01 -13.45 10.46
CA TYR A 304 2.60 -13.44 9.13
C TYR A 304 2.91 -14.87 8.69
N ARG A 305 2.54 -15.22 7.47
CA ARG A 305 2.89 -16.50 6.87
C ARG A 305 3.26 -16.33 5.42
N GLU A 306 4.17 -17.15 4.94
CA GLU A 306 4.44 -17.35 3.53
C GLU A 306 3.73 -18.63 3.07
N ILE A 307 2.82 -18.47 2.12
CA ILE A 307 2.06 -19.58 1.54
C ILE A 307 2.80 -20.02 0.27
N PRO A 308 3.19 -21.30 0.12
CA PRO A 308 3.84 -21.78 -1.09
C PRO A 308 2.82 -21.80 -2.24
N LEU A 309 2.88 -20.79 -3.12
CA LEU A 309 2.10 -20.78 -4.36
C LEU A 309 2.85 -21.60 -5.42
N ALA A 310 2.20 -22.63 -5.93
CA ALA A 310 2.78 -23.42 -7.00
C ALA A 310 2.89 -22.60 -8.29
N TYR A 311 4.05 -22.66 -8.92
CA TYR A 311 4.19 -22.20 -10.31
C TYR A 311 3.47 -23.18 -11.25
N ASP A 312 3.06 -22.69 -12.40
CA ASP A 312 2.69 -23.53 -13.54
C ASP A 312 3.95 -24.23 -14.12
N LYS A 313 3.98 -24.55 -15.37
CA LYS A 313 5.16 -25.17 -16.00
C LYS A 313 6.36 -24.23 -15.94
N LEU A 314 7.42 -24.69 -15.27
CA LEU A 314 8.69 -23.99 -15.29
C LEU A 314 9.35 -24.13 -16.67
N PRO A 315 10.09 -23.10 -17.13
CA PRO A 315 10.85 -23.22 -18.38
C PRO A 315 11.94 -24.27 -18.26
N THR A 316 12.10 -25.09 -19.29
CA THR A 316 13.24 -26.01 -19.35
C THR A 316 14.53 -25.28 -19.77
N ARG A 317 15.68 -25.86 -19.48
CA ARG A 317 16.96 -25.27 -19.88
C ARG A 317 17.04 -25.09 -21.41
N GLU A 318 16.50 -26.03 -22.19
CA GLU A 318 16.44 -25.98 -23.65
C GLU A 318 15.59 -24.80 -24.14
N GLN A 319 14.43 -24.59 -23.52
CA GLN A 319 13.54 -23.44 -23.81
C GLN A 319 14.26 -22.13 -23.54
N LEU A 320 14.93 -21.98 -22.39
CA LEU A 320 15.70 -20.79 -22.06
C LEU A 320 16.85 -20.53 -23.04
N LEU A 321 17.57 -21.56 -23.45
CA LEU A 321 18.64 -21.42 -24.45
C LEU A 321 18.10 -21.00 -25.83
N GLU A 322 16.87 -21.39 -26.16
CA GLU A 322 16.22 -20.96 -27.40
C GLU A 322 15.74 -19.48 -27.26
N GLU A 323 15.16 -19.10 -26.12
CA GLU A 323 14.78 -17.72 -25.85
C GLU A 323 15.97 -16.74 -25.91
N GLN A 324 17.18 -17.17 -25.54
CA GLN A 324 18.39 -16.34 -25.69
C GLN A 324 18.72 -15.96 -27.15
N LYS A 325 18.19 -16.70 -28.13
CA LYS A 325 18.38 -16.40 -29.56
C LYS A 325 17.31 -15.45 -30.12
N SER A 326 16.33 -15.03 -29.28
CA SER A 326 15.25 -14.14 -29.71
C SER A 326 15.75 -12.76 -30.10
N THR A 327 15.05 -12.11 -31.02
CA THR A 327 15.26 -10.69 -31.32
C THR A 327 14.61 -9.77 -30.28
N ASN A 328 13.79 -10.33 -29.40
CA ASN A 328 13.17 -9.61 -28.29
C ASN A 328 14.15 -9.53 -27.10
N THR A 329 14.71 -8.35 -26.89
CA THR A 329 15.71 -8.09 -25.82
C THR A 329 15.20 -8.46 -24.43
N TRP A 330 13.90 -8.35 -24.21
CA TRP A 330 13.28 -8.73 -22.96
C TRP A 330 13.36 -10.26 -22.71
N GLN A 331 13.03 -11.08 -23.71
CA GLN A 331 13.18 -12.55 -23.63
C GLN A 331 14.65 -12.96 -23.43
N VAL A 332 15.56 -12.33 -24.17
CA VAL A 332 17.00 -12.58 -24.01
C VAL A 332 17.47 -12.28 -22.59
N THR A 333 17.11 -11.12 -22.04
CA THR A 333 17.48 -10.74 -20.67
C THR A 333 16.88 -11.68 -19.63
N HIS A 334 15.60 -12.03 -19.78
CA HIS A 334 14.91 -12.98 -18.91
C HIS A 334 15.61 -14.35 -18.92
N ALA A 335 15.77 -14.95 -20.11
CA ALA A 335 16.41 -16.26 -20.24
C ALA A 335 17.83 -16.28 -19.67
N THR A 336 18.61 -15.23 -19.93
CA THR A 336 19.98 -15.09 -19.39
C THR A 336 20.00 -15.09 -17.88
N ARG A 337 19.13 -14.32 -17.24
CA ARG A 337 19.04 -14.26 -15.76
C ARG A 337 18.56 -15.58 -15.15
N VAL A 338 17.56 -16.21 -15.75
CA VAL A 338 17.06 -17.50 -15.25
C VAL A 338 18.13 -18.59 -15.39
N LEU A 339 18.87 -18.65 -16.50
CA LEU A 339 19.98 -19.56 -16.66
C LEU A 339 21.11 -19.29 -15.68
N GLN A 340 21.45 -18.03 -15.44
CA GLN A 340 22.43 -17.64 -14.43
C GLN A 340 21.98 -18.09 -13.03
N ARG A 341 20.73 -17.85 -12.69
CA ARG A 341 20.15 -18.29 -11.41
C ARG A 341 20.22 -19.80 -11.25
N ILE A 342 19.91 -20.57 -12.29
CA ILE A 342 20.07 -22.03 -12.27
C ILE A 342 21.53 -22.44 -12.03
N ALA A 343 22.48 -21.72 -12.60
CA ALA A 343 23.90 -21.99 -12.40
C ALA A 343 24.38 -21.68 -10.98
N ASP A 344 23.88 -20.59 -10.38
CA ASP A 344 24.32 -20.10 -9.08
C ASP A 344 23.60 -20.79 -7.91
N GLU A 345 22.29 -21.02 -8.04
CA GLU A 345 21.40 -21.47 -6.97
C GLU A 345 20.91 -22.92 -7.13
N GLY A 346 21.13 -23.53 -8.29
CA GLY A 346 20.60 -24.86 -8.62
C GLY A 346 19.22 -24.83 -9.26
N PRO A 347 18.46 -25.94 -9.22
CA PRO A 347 17.17 -26.04 -9.89
C PRO A 347 16.18 -24.96 -9.43
N LEU A 348 15.36 -24.49 -10.38
CA LEU A 348 14.32 -23.51 -10.07
C LEU A 348 13.33 -24.06 -9.03
N SER A 349 12.94 -23.22 -8.08
CA SER A 349 11.86 -23.56 -7.13
C SER A 349 10.55 -23.81 -7.87
N THR A 350 9.80 -24.81 -7.43
CA THR A 350 8.45 -25.10 -7.93
C THR A 350 7.36 -24.27 -7.28
N THR A 351 7.72 -23.45 -6.26
CA THR A 351 6.78 -22.63 -5.50
C THR A 351 7.36 -21.26 -5.21
N TYR A 352 6.48 -20.28 -5.09
CA TYR A 352 6.80 -18.94 -4.60
C TYR A 352 6.31 -18.75 -3.16
N PRO A 353 7.12 -18.22 -2.24
CA PRO A 353 6.72 -17.96 -0.85
C PRO A 353 5.87 -16.67 -0.78
N TYR A 354 4.56 -16.80 -0.97
CA TYR A 354 3.61 -15.69 -1.03
C TYR A 354 3.26 -15.15 0.35
N PRO A 355 3.50 -13.86 0.66
CA PRO A 355 3.25 -13.30 1.97
C PRO A 355 1.76 -13.00 2.20
N VAL A 356 1.24 -13.49 3.33
CA VAL A 356 -0.06 -13.11 3.88
C VAL A 356 0.16 -12.67 5.33
N GLN A 357 -0.38 -11.51 5.69
CA GLN A 357 -0.30 -11.02 7.07
C GLN A 357 -1.68 -10.57 7.53
N VAL A 358 -1.98 -10.78 8.80
CA VAL A 358 -3.21 -10.33 9.44
C VAL A 358 -2.85 -9.57 10.71
N LEU A 359 -3.34 -8.36 10.82
CA LEU A 359 -3.31 -7.55 12.03
C LEU A 359 -4.71 -7.52 12.63
N ARG A 360 -4.83 -7.84 13.92
CA ARG A 360 -6.05 -7.59 14.69
C ARG A 360 -5.79 -6.56 15.78
N LEU A 361 -6.65 -5.56 15.83
CA LEU A 361 -6.69 -4.56 16.90
C LEU A 361 -7.90 -4.86 17.75
N GLY A 362 -7.65 -5.52 18.89
CA GLY A 362 -8.70 -6.04 19.74
C GLY A 362 -9.62 -7.03 19.04
N ASN A 363 -10.92 -6.83 19.23
CA ASN A 363 -11.98 -7.52 18.52
C ASN A 363 -12.69 -6.61 17.50
N ASP A 364 -12.19 -5.38 17.32
CA ASP A 364 -12.86 -4.34 16.55
C ASP A 364 -12.44 -4.36 15.08
N LEU A 365 -11.14 -4.48 14.81
CA LEU A 365 -10.60 -4.37 13.46
C LEU A 365 -9.69 -5.55 13.11
N THR A 366 -9.96 -6.16 11.95
CA THR A 366 -9.10 -7.11 11.28
C THR A 366 -8.61 -6.51 9.98
N TRP A 367 -7.29 -6.30 9.88
CA TRP A 367 -6.63 -5.82 8.68
C TRP A 367 -5.84 -6.95 8.03
N VAL A 368 -6.29 -7.38 6.85
CA VAL A 368 -5.63 -8.40 6.04
C VAL A 368 -4.74 -7.70 5.02
N THR A 369 -3.46 -8.05 4.98
CA THR A 369 -2.52 -7.55 3.98
C THR A 369 -2.00 -8.69 3.12
N LEU A 370 -2.01 -8.47 1.81
CA LEU A 370 -1.69 -9.44 0.78
C LEU A 370 -0.52 -8.91 -0.07
N GLY A 371 0.39 -9.78 -0.46
CA GLY A 371 1.43 -9.47 -1.43
C GLY A 371 0.91 -9.41 -2.85
N GLY A 372 1.73 -8.87 -3.77
CA GLY A 372 1.40 -8.81 -5.19
C GLY A 372 0.38 -7.75 -5.59
N GLU A 373 0.09 -7.69 -6.87
CA GLU A 373 -0.95 -6.86 -7.48
C GLU A 373 -2.29 -7.61 -7.41
N VAL A 374 -2.90 -7.60 -6.23
CA VAL A 374 -4.11 -8.37 -5.92
C VAL A 374 -5.33 -7.77 -6.58
N VAL A 375 -6.13 -8.59 -7.25
CA VAL A 375 -7.39 -8.16 -7.89
C VAL A 375 -8.50 -7.94 -6.86
N VAL A 376 -9.50 -7.13 -7.22
CA VAL A 376 -10.57 -6.67 -6.33
C VAL A 376 -11.40 -7.80 -5.73
N ASP A 377 -11.55 -8.92 -6.42
CA ASP A 377 -12.32 -10.09 -5.96
C ASP A 377 -11.90 -10.55 -4.56
N TYR A 378 -10.61 -10.43 -4.21
CA TYR A 378 -10.13 -10.78 -2.88
C TYR A 378 -10.63 -9.84 -1.80
N SER A 379 -10.63 -8.52 -2.05
CA SER A 379 -11.17 -7.55 -1.10
C SER A 379 -12.65 -7.80 -0.84
N LEU A 380 -13.44 -7.93 -1.90
CA LEU A 380 -14.89 -8.15 -1.81
C LEU A 380 -15.20 -9.46 -1.07
N ARG A 381 -14.50 -10.56 -1.41
CA ARG A 381 -14.69 -11.86 -0.79
C ARG A 381 -14.28 -11.86 0.69
N LEU A 382 -13.10 -11.35 1.03
CA LEU A 382 -12.62 -11.36 2.42
C LEU A 382 -13.50 -10.50 3.33
N LYS A 383 -13.99 -9.35 2.84
CA LYS A 383 -14.97 -8.52 3.57
C LYS A 383 -16.31 -9.24 3.78
N GLN A 384 -16.67 -10.15 2.88
CA GLN A 384 -17.89 -10.97 3.03
C GLN A 384 -17.66 -12.17 3.96
N ASP A 385 -16.52 -12.85 3.86
CA ASP A 385 -16.23 -14.10 4.56
C ASP A 385 -15.85 -13.88 6.03
N ILE A 386 -15.07 -12.84 6.32
CA ILE A 386 -14.65 -12.48 7.67
C ILE A 386 -15.79 -11.73 8.37
N LYS A 387 -16.22 -12.24 9.53
CA LYS A 387 -17.38 -11.71 10.28
C LYS A 387 -17.00 -10.75 11.42
N ASP A 388 -15.78 -10.20 11.39
CA ASP A 388 -15.38 -9.17 12.32
C ASP A 388 -16.10 -7.84 12.03
N PRO A 389 -16.29 -6.95 13.03
CA PRO A 389 -17.01 -5.68 12.84
C PRO A 389 -16.41 -4.81 11.74
N ILE A 390 -15.08 -4.75 11.67
CA ILE A 390 -14.34 -4.00 10.66
C ILE A 390 -13.35 -4.94 9.97
N VAL A 391 -13.45 -5.02 8.65
CA VAL A 391 -12.48 -5.76 7.81
C VAL A 391 -11.86 -4.81 6.80
N TRP A 392 -10.56 -4.62 6.92
CA TRP A 392 -9.74 -3.85 5.97
C TRP A 392 -8.86 -4.81 5.18
N VAL A 393 -8.82 -4.69 3.87
CA VAL A 393 -7.99 -5.53 3.00
C VAL A 393 -7.08 -4.64 2.16
N SER A 394 -5.77 -4.89 2.23
CA SER A 394 -4.74 -4.22 1.42
C SER A 394 -4.02 -5.23 0.54
N GLY A 395 -3.71 -4.85 -0.69
CA GLY A 395 -2.75 -5.52 -1.57
C GLY A 395 -1.37 -4.88 -1.43
N TYR A 396 -0.47 -5.14 -2.37
CA TYR A 396 0.83 -4.44 -2.52
C TYR A 396 1.67 -4.37 -1.25
N THR A 397 1.51 -5.36 -0.37
CA THR A 397 2.12 -5.35 0.97
C THR A 397 3.18 -6.45 1.10
N ASN A 398 4.34 -6.09 1.65
CA ASN A 398 5.46 -6.96 1.99
C ASN A 398 6.23 -7.58 0.81
N ASP A 399 5.60 -7.77 -0.35
CA ASP A 399 6.24 -8.22 -1.58
C ASP A 399 5.30 -7.96 -2.76
N VAL A 400 5.82 -7.43 -3.87
CA VAL A 400 5.03 -7.16 -5.09
C VAL A 400 5.71 -7.81 -6.28
N MET A 401 5.53 -9.14 -6.39
CA MET A 401 6.17 -9.96 -7.40
C MET A 401 5.42 -10.02 -8.73
N ALA A 402 4.09 -10.12 -8.68
CA ALA A 402 3.22 -10.37 -9.84
C ALA A 402 1.77 -9.98 -9.53
N TYR A 403 0.88 -10.10 -10.52
CA TYR A 403 -0.56 -10.11 -10.31
C TYR A 403 -0.99 -11.35 -9.54
N ILE A 404 -1.99 -11.17 -8.67
CA ILE A 404 -2.65 -12.26 -7.94
C ILE A 404 -4.11 -12.32 -8.41
N PRO A 405 -4.39 -13.08 -9.47
CA PRO A 405 -5.74 -13.22 -10.00
C PRO A 405 -6.63 -14.04 -9.07
N SER A 406 -7.93 -13.78 -9.08
CA SER A 406 -8.91 -14.74 -8.57
C SER A 406 -9.06 -15.92 -9.53
N LEU A 407 -9.70 -17.01 -9.09
CA LEU A 407 -10.00 -18.15 -9.95
C LEU A 407 -10.75 -17.71 -11.21
N ARG A 408 -11.73 -16.80 -11.08
CA ARG A 408 -12.46 -16.23 -12.20
C ARG A 408 -11.54 -15.54 -13.20
N ILE A 409 -10.70 -14.63 -12.74
CA ILE A 409 -9.78 -13.86 -13.61
C ILE A 409 -8.71 -14.77 -14.22
N TRP A 410 -8.23 -15.77 -13.49
CA TRP A 410 -7.29 -16.76 -14.02
C TRP A 410 -7.92 -17.56 -15.17
N GLN A 411 -9.17 -18.03 -15.02
CA GLN A 411 -9.91 -18.72 -16.07
C GLN A 411 -10.26 -17.84 -17.28
N GLU A 412 -10.56 -16.56 -17.03
CA GLU A 412 -10.80 -15.56 -18.07
C GLU A 412 -9.52 -15.21 -18.84
N GLY A 413 -8.33 -15.42 -18.25
CA GLY A 413 -7.06 -15.02 -18.85
C GLY A 413 -6.87 -13.50 -18.95
N GLY A 414 -6.22 -13.03 -20.00
CA GLY A 414 -5.88 -11.63 -20.20
C GLY A 414 -4.68 -11.19 -19.36
N TYR A 415 -4.50 -9.88 -19.22
CA TYR A 415 -3.30 -9.28 -18.61
C TYR A 415 -3.10 -9.73 -17.15
N GLU A 416 -4.11 -9.56 -16.31
CA GLU A 416 -4.07 -9.92 -14.89
C GLU A 416 -4.20 -11.44 -14.67
N GLY A 417 -4.77 -12.17 -15.63
CA GLY A 417 -4.98 -13.63 -15.56
C GLY A 417 -3.78 -14.47 -15.98
N GLY A 418 -2.63 -13.85 -16.26
CA GLY A 418 -1.39 -14.54 -16.63
C GLY A 418 -0.59 -13.85 -17.73
N GLY A 419 -1.21 -13.00 -18.55
CA GLY A 419 -0.52 -12.37 -19.69
C GLY A 419 0.62 -11.42 -19.31
N ALA A 420 0.62 -10.91 -18.08
CA ALA A 420 1.67 -10.03 -17.55
C ALA A 420 2.70 -10.76 -16.66
N MET A 421 2.55 -12.07 -16.46
CA MET A 421 3.37 -12.84 -15.51
C MET A 421 4.35 -13.73 -16.25
N ILE A 422 5.58 -13.71 -15.78
CA ILE A 422 6.66 -14.57 -16.24
C ILE A 422 7.46 -14.98 -15.02
N TYR A 423 8.02 -16.19 -15.07
CA TYR A 423 8.84 -16.73 -14.00
C TYR A 423 10.04 -15.83 -13.67
#